data_70496cabb1aef6750d2fee14d38a5a6f
#
_entry.id   70496cabb1aef6750d2fee14d38a5a6f
#
_cell.length_a   1.000
_cell.length_b   1.000
_cell.length_c   1.000
_cell.angle_alpha   90.00
_cell.angle_beta   90.00
_cell.angle_gamma   90.00
#
_symmetry.space_group_name_H-M   'P 1'
#
loop_
_entity.id
_entity.type
_entity.pdbx_description
1 polymer ?
#
loop_
_entity_poly.entity_id
_entity_poly.type
_entity_poly.pdbx_seq_one_letter_code
_entity_poly.pdbx_strand_id
1 'polypeptide(L)'
;MALLLAGCQMQPPEPPDEDKAAIDRMLVLIDERLDVAPLVAQSKWNSGEPIEAPEREAQILDQVAEDAEAAGVDDAFARRFFDKQFEASKQVQRRLHHQWLQEGRSPFADPPDLAEEVRPVLDRLTPQLIEALADMQRIAEVEGAGRYLEQRAAELIQDDFDGEPRDVAIAPLRERFAP
;
A
#
# COMPACT_ATOMS: atom_id res chain seq x y z
N MET A 1 2.85 -27.91 -50.23
CA MET A 1 3.91 -27.74 -49.21
C MET A 1 3.60 -26.48 -48.42
N ALA A 2 3.00 -26.63 -47.24
CA ALA A 2 2.64 -25.51 -46.36
C ALA A 2 3.81 -25.31 -45.37
N LEU A 3 4.50 -24.17 -45.45
CA LEU A 3 5.49 -23.75 -44.46
C LEU A 3 4.75 -23.27 -43.20
N LEU A 4 4.81 -24.07 -42.11
CA LEU A 4 4.46 -23.63 -40.79
C LEU A 4 5.57 -22.71 -40.26
N LEU A 5 5.36 -21.39 -40.29
CA LEU A 5 6.15 -20.44 -39.56
C LEU A 5 5.84 -20.60 -38.08
N ALA A 6 6.68 -21.34 -37.36
CA ALA A 6 6.70 -21.34 -35.90
C ALA A 6 7.22 -19.96 -35.44
N GLY A 7 6.31 -19.05 -35.14
CA GLY A 7 6.64 -17.80 -34.47
C GLY A 7 7.13 -18.12 -33.07
N CYS A 8 8.43 -17.96 -32.81
CA CYS A 8 8.95 -17.87 -31.44
C CYS A 8 8.29 -16.65 -30.79
N GLN A 9 7.27 -16.86 -29.99
CA GLN A 9 6.78 -15.85 -29.06
C GLN A 9 7.86 -15.70 -27.97
N MET A 10 8.69 -14.67 -28.09
CA MET A 10 9.57 -14.28 -27.01
C MET A 10 8.67 -13.88 -25.83
N GLN A 11 8.69 -14.67 -24.77
CA GLN A 11 8.08 -14.28 -23.51
C GLN A 11 8.80 -13.01 -23.00
N PRO A 12 8.04 -12.01 -22.54
CA PRO A 12 8.66 -10.85 -21.94
C PRO A 12 9.49 -11.27 -20.73
N PRO A 13 10.63 -10.60 -20.48
CA PRO A 13 11.50 -10.95 -19.36
C PRO A 13 10.76 -10.89 -18.02
N GLU A 14 10.99 -11.87 -17.19
CA GLU A 14 10.48 -11.94 -15.83
C GLU A 14 11.61 -11.70 -14.82
N PRO A 15 11.34 -11.04 -13.69
CA PRO A 15 12.34 -10.89 -12.65
C PRO A 15 12.71 -12.25 -12.03
N PRO A 16 13.90 -12.38 -11.40
CA PRO A 16 14.30 -13.54 -10.62
C PRO A 16 13.27 -13.89 -9.53
N ASP A 17 13.21 -15.17 -9.14
CA ASP A 17 12.22 -15.63 -8.15
C ASP A 17 12.38 -14.96 -6.77
N GLU A 18 13.61 -14.61 -6.38
CA GLU A 18 13.85 -13.85 -5.15
C GLU A 18 13.28 -12.44 -5.20
N ASP A 19 13.37 -11.78 -6.37
CA ASP A 19 12.81 -10.44 -6.57
C ASP A 19 11.28 -10.49 -6.66
N LYS A 20 10.73 -11.53 -7.29
CA LYS A 20 9.28 -11.79 -7.26
C LYS A 20 8.76 -11.95 -5.83
N ALA A 21 9.45 -12.74 -5.02
CA ALA A 21 9.08 -12.95 -3.61
C ALA A 21 9.16 -11.65 -2.79
N ALA A 22 10.15 -10.79 -3.06
CA ALA A 22 10.27 -9.49 -2.39
C ALA A 22 9.14 -8.53 -2.80
N ILE A 23 8.77 -8.51 -4.09
CA ILE A 23 7.63 -7.72 -4.58
C ILE A 23 6.33 -8.22 -3.95
N ASP A 24 6.08 -9.53 -3.95
CA ASP A 24 4.89 -10.12 -3.35
C ASP A 24 4.80 -9.79 -1.85
N ARG A 25 5.91 -9.86 -1.11
CA ARG A 25 5.98 -9.48 0.30
C ARG A 25 5.58 -8.01 0.52
N MET A 26 6.11 -7.10 -0.29
CA MET A 26 5.73 -5.68 -0.22
C MET A 26 4.23 -5.49 -0.43
N LEU A 27 3.65 -6.14 -1.44
CA LEU A 27 2.23 -6.03 -1.75
C LEU A 27 1.34 -6.58 -0.64
N VAL A 28 1.72 -7.69 -0.02
CA VAL A 28 1.00 -8.26 1.15
C VAL A 28 1.04 -7.29 2.33
N LEU A 29 2.16 -6.63 2.60
CA LEU A 29 2.27 -5.63 3.67
C LEU A 29 1.40 -4.39 3.39
N ILE A 30 1.28 -3.97 2.13
CA ILE A 30 0.38 -2.89 1.71
C ILE A 30 -1.08 -3.30 1.92
N ASP A 31 -1.45 -4.52 1.54
CA ASP A 31 -2.79 -5.08 1.73
C ASP A 31 -3.17 -5.12 3.22
N GLU A 32 -2.32 -5.72 4.07
CA GLU A 32 -2.52 -5.72 5.53
C GLU A 32 -2.71 -4.31 6.11
N ARG A 33 -2.01 -3.33 5.55
CA ARG A 33 -2.13 -1.94 6.00
C ARG A 33 -3.45 -1.31 5.54
N LEU A 34 -3.92 -1.60 4.33
CA LEU A 34 -5.21 -1.13 3.83
C LEU A 34 -6.38 -1.78 4.56
N ASP A 35 -6.27 -3.04 4.95
CA ASP A 35 -7.28 -3.77 5.73
C ASP A 35 -7.58 -3.13 7.10
N VAL A 36 -6.67 -2.32 7.61
CA VAL A 36 -6.88 -1.53 8.85
C VAL A 36 -7.78 -0.31 8.62
N ALA A 37 -7.86 0.21 7.39
CA ALA A 37 -8.57 1.45 7.11
C ALA A 37 -10.09 1.40 7.45
N PRO A 38 -10.83 0.30 7.22
CA PRO A 38 -12.22 0.19 7.67
C PRO A 38 -12.39 0.27 9.19
N LEU A 39 -11.44 -0.26 9.96
CA LEU A 39 -11.46 -0.18 11.43
C LEU A 39 -11.27 1.26 11.90
N VAL A 40 -10.34 1.99 11.28
CA VAL A 40 -10.15 3.42 11.51
C VAL A 40 -11.41 4.21 11.18
N ALA A 41 -12.06 3.89 10.05
CA ALA A 41 -13.30 4.54 9.65
C ALA A 41 -14.42 4.34 10.68
N GLN A 42 -14.61 3.13 11.21
CA GLN A 42 -15.62 2.82 12.23
C GLN A 42 -15.38 3.60 13.52
N SER A 43 -14.15 3.62 14.01
CA SER A 43 -13.79 4.35 15.21
C SER A 43 -14.05 5.85 15.04
N LYS A 44 -13.62 6.45 13.93
CA LYS A 44 -13.85 7.88 13.64
C LYS A 44 -15.32 8.21 13.38
N TRP A 45 -16.09 7.29 12.78
CA TRP A 45 -17.54 7.45 12.64
C TRP A 45 -18.22 7.61 13.99
N ASN A 46 -17.83 6.82 14.97
CA ASN A 46 -18.40 6.86 16.30
C ASN A 46 -17.93 8.06 17.14
N SER A 47 -16.65 8.41 17.06
CA SER A 47 -16.08 9.54 17.82
C SER A 47 -16.37 10.91 17.21
N GLY A 48 -16.68 10.96 15.90
CA GLY A 48 -16.80 12.22 15.16
C GLY A 48 -15.45 12.90 14.88
N GLU A 49 -14.33 12.23 15.10
CA GLU A 49 -13.01 12.74 14.77
C GLU A 49 -12.82 12.87 13.25
N PRO A 50 -12.10 13.89 12.78
CA PRO A 50 -11.84 14.08 11.36
C PRO A 50 -10.99 12.94 10.79
N ILE A 51 -11.23 12.61 9.52
CA ILE A 51 -10.42 11.62 8.79
C ILE A 51 -8.99 12.14 8.64
N GLU A 52 -8.83 13.40 8.29
CA GLU A 52 -7.55 14.08 8.17
C GLU A 52 -6.91 14.31 9.55
N ALA A 53 -5.62 13.98 9.66
CA ALA A 53 -4.82 14.18 10.86
C ALA A 53 -3.41 14.72 10.50
N PRO A 54 -3.31 15.92 9.88
CA PRO A 54 -2.08 16.39 9.26
C PRO A 54 -0.89 16.50 10.22
N GLU A 55 -1.12 16.92 11.46
CA GLU A 55 -0.05 17.02 12.46
C GLU A 55 0.53 15.64 12.82
N ARG A 56 -0.35 14.64 12.98
CA ARG A 56 0.07 13.27 13.27
C ARG A 56 0.74 12.62 12.06
N GLU A 57 0.19 12.83 10.87
CA GLU A 57 0.77 12.33 9.62
C GLU A 57 2.19 12.88 9.43
N ALA A 58 2.40 14.19 9.66
CA ALA A 58 3.71 14.82 9.59
C ALA A 58 4.71 14.20 10.58
N GLN A 59 4.31 13.99 11.85
CA GLN A 59 5.16 13.35 12.85
C GLN A 59 5.56 11.92 12.45
N ILE A 60 4.63 11.14 11.90
CA ILE A 60 4.93 9.77 11.43
C ILE A 60 5.88 9.83 10.24
N LEU A 61 5.69 10.74 9.29
CA LEU A 61 6.58 10.89 8.14
C LEU A 61 7.99 11.31 8.54
N ASP A 62 8.16 12.13 9.58
CA ASP A 62 9.47 12.50 10.11
C ASP A 62 10.16 11.28 10.70
N GLN A 63 9.46 10.48 11.52
CA GLN A 63 10.02 9.24 12.08
C GLN A 63 10.36 8.21 10.99
N VAL A 64 9.47 8.05 10.00
CA VAL A 64 9.70 7.16 8.85
C VAL A 64 10.96 7.54 8.08
N ALA A 65 11.23 8.84 7.90
CA ALA A 65 12.43 9.28 7.21
C ALA A 65 13.71 8.92 7.99
N GLU A 66 13.71 9.11 9.31
CA GLU A 66 14.83 8.73 10.16
C GLU A 66 15.08 7.22 10.14
N ASP A 67 14.01 6.42 10.27
CA ASP A 67 14.10 4.97 10.25
C ASP A 67 14.54 4.43 8.87
N ALA A 68 14.06 5.07 7.78
CA ALA A 68 14.45 4.73 6.41
C ALA A 68 15.94 5.01 6.16
N GLU A 69 16.45 6.17 6.59
CA GLU A 69 17.87 6.49 6.48
C GLU A 69 18.74 5.48 7.24
N ALA A 70 18.32 5.10 8.45
CA ALA A 70 18.99 4.06 9.24
C ALA A 70 18.99 2.68 8.55
N ALA A 71 17.96 2.38 7.76
CA ALA A 71 17.84 1.15 6.97
C ALA A 71 18.52 1.23 5.58
N GLY A 72 19.13 2.37 5.23
CA GLY A 72 19.75 2.58 3.90
C GLY A 72 18.74 2.81 2.76
N VAL A 73 17.53 3.22 3.10
CA VAL A 73 16.47 3.60 2.15
C VAL A 73 16.51 5.11 1.95
N ASP A 74 16.30 5.55 0.70
CA ASP A 74 16.13 6.97 0.37
C ASP A 74 14.93 7.55 1.14
N ASP A 75 15.19 8.53 1.98
CA ASP A 75 14.22 9.14 2.89
C ASP A 75 13.05 9.80 2.14
N ALA A 76 13.34 10.45 1.02
CA ALA A 76 12.31 11.07 0.19
C ALA A 76 11.41 10.01 -0.49
N PHE A 77 11.97 8.87 -0.88
CA PHE A 77 11.18 7.75 -1.37
C PHE A 77 10.29 7.16 -0.29
N ALA A 78 10.82 6.92 0.91
CA ALA A 78 10.05 6.42 2.04
C ALA A 78 8.91 7.40 2.43
N ARG A 79 9.20 8.70 2.53
CA ARG A 79 8.17 9.73 2.78
C ARG A 79 7.05 9.70 1.75
N ARG A 80 7.38 9.68 0.45
CA ARG A 80 6.37 9.59 -0.62
C ARG A 80 5.54 8.32 -0.53
N PHE A 81 6.19 7.19 -0.23
CA PHE A 81 5.50 5.92 -0.06
C PHE A 81 4.49 5.98 1.09
N PHE A 82 4.90 6.41 2.28
CA PHE A 82 4.00 6.47 3.43
C PHE A 82 2.92 7.55 3.30
N ASP A 83 3.21 8.69 2.67
CA ASP A 83 2.18 9.68 2.32
C ASP A 83 1.07 9.05 1.48
N LYS A 84 1.43 8.24 0.48
CA LYS A 84 0.45 7.52 -0.35
C LYS A 84 -0.29 6.42 0.40
N GLN A 85 0.36 5.77 1.39
CA GLN A 85 -0.34 4.84 2.29
C GLN A 85 -1.41 5.57 3.12
N PHE A 86 -1.12 6.77 3.61
CA PHE A 86 -2.12 7.58 4.32
C PHE A 86 -3.26 8.00 3.41
N GLU A 87 -2.95 8.47 2.19
CA GLU A 87 -3.98 8.90 1.24
C GLU A 87 -4.90 7.73 0.83
N ALA A 88 -4.35 6.56 0.55
CA ALA A 88 -5.12 5.36 0.23
C ALA A 88 -6.07 4.97 1.39
N SER A 89 -5.56 4.96 2.63
CA SER A 89 -6.37 4.71 3.82
C SER A 89 -7.48 5.75 4.00
N LYS A 90 -7.18 7.04 3.78
CA LYS A 90 -8.19 8.11 3.85
C LYS A 90 -9.25 7.98 2.76
N GLN A 91 -8.90 7.51 1.56
CA GLN A 91 -9.89 7.23 0.52
C GLN A 91 -10.89 6.15 0.95
N VAL A 92 -10.42 5.05 1.52
CA VAL A 92 -11.29 4.00 2.09
C VAL A 92 -12.21 4.60 3.16
N GLN A 93 -11.67 5.34 4.11
CA GLN A 93 -12.44 5.96 5.19
C GLN A 93 -13.52 6.92 4.66
N ARG A 94 -13.18 7.82 3.72
CA ARG A 94 -14.15 8.77 3.14
C ARG A 94 -15.29 8.05 2.42
N ARG A 95 -15.00 6.97 1.68
CA ARG A 95 -16.02 6.18 0.97
C ARG A 95 -16.95 5.47 1.92
N LEU A 96 -16.41 4.84 2.97
CA LEU A 96 -17.21 4.18 3.99
C LEU A 96 -18.09 5.20 4.75
N HIS A 97 -17.56 6.34 5.16
CA HIS A 97 -18.33 7.38 5.82
C HIS A 97 -19.45 7.92 4.92
N HIS A 98 -19.16 8.13 3.62
CA HIS A 98 -20.17 8.56 2.67
C HIS A 98 -21.29 7.52 2.51
N GLN A 99 -20.93 6.23 2.38
CA GLN A 99 -21.89 5.14 2.31
C GLN A 99 -22.76 5.08 3.57
N TRP A 100 -22.15 5.11 4.76
CA TRP A 100 -22.88 5.05 6.03
C TRP A 100 -23.80 6.25 6.24
N LEU A 101 -23.40 7.42 5.77
CA LEU A 101 -24.25 8.62 5.79
C LEU A 101 -25.48 8.42 4.90
N GLN A 102 -25.32 7.89 3.70
CA GLN A 102 -26.44 7.62 2.77
C GLN A 102 -27.40 6.56 3.33
N GLU A 103 -26.88 5.55 4.01
CA GLU A 103 -27.66 4.49 4.67
C GLU A 103 -28.36 4.99 5.95
N GLY A 104 -28.05 6.18 6.45
CA GLY A 104 -28.53 6.67 7.75
C GLY A 104 -28.03 5.82 8.91
N ARG A 105 -26.79 5.30 8.81
CA ARG A 105 -26.22 4.36 9.77
C ARG A 105 -26.02 5.00 11.13
N SER A 106 -26.56 4.35 12.17
CA SER A 106 -26.26 4.67 13.57
C SER A 106 -24.80 4.33 13.92
N PRO A 107 -24.22 4.92 14.98
CA PRO A 107 -22.92 4.51 15.48
C PRO A 107 -22.84 2.99 15.71
N PHE A 108 -21.69 2.41 15.47
CA PHE A 108 -21.43 1.00 15.72
C PHE A 108 -21.53 0.70 17.22
N ALA A 109 -22.09 -0.44 17.57
CA ALA A 109 -22.28 -0.81 18.98
C ALA A 109 -20.95 -1.11 19.68
N ASP A 110 -19.98 -1.65 18.93
CA ASP A 110 -18.65 -2.04 19.41
C ASP A 110 -17.61 -1.58 18.39
N PRO A 111 -17.26 -0.27 18.37
CA PRO A 111 -16.24 0.25 17.45
C PRO A 111 -14.86 -0.15 17.95
N PRO A 112 -13.90 -0.45 17.03
CA PRO A 112 -12.55 -0.77 17.43
C PRO A 112 -11.87 0.41 18.15
N ASP A 113 -11.08 0.10 19.18
CA ASP A 113 -10.22 1.08 19.85
C ASP A 113 -8.96 1.34 19.01
N LEU A 114 -8.78 2.60 18.57
CA LEU A 114 -7.63 2.96 17.76
C LEU A 114 -6.29 2.77 18.47
N ALA A 115 -6.24 2.95 19.80
CA ALA A 115 -5.00 2.84 20.56
C ALA A 115 -4.64 1.38 20.85
N GLU A 116 -5.63 0.55 21.14
CA GLU A 116 -5.42 -0.82 21.61
C GLU A 116 -5.44 -1.85 20.47
N GLU A 117 -6.23 -1.60 19.41
CA GLU A 117 -6.43 -2.57 18.33
C GLU A 117 -5.76 -2.17 17.01
N VAL A 118 -5.77 -0.87 16.67
CA VAL A 118 -5.33 -0.41 15.36
C VAL A 118 -3.85 0.00 15.35
N ARG A 119 -3.45 0.88 16.28
CA ARG A 119 -2.08 1.39 16.34
C ARG A 119 -1.02 0.29 16.46
N PRO A 120 -1.19 -0.75 17.29
CA PRO A 120 -0.20 -1.83 17.37
C PRO A 120 0.02 -2.56 16.06
N VAL A 121 -1.01 -2.70 15.21
CA VAL A 121 -0.88 -3.29 13.88
C VAL A 121 -0.05 -2.37 12.97
N LEU A 122 -0.35 -1.08 12.94
CA LEU A 122 0.38 -0.10 12.14
C LEU A 122 1.84 0.05 12.60
N ASP A 123 2.08 0.05 13.90
CA ASP A 123 3.43 0.14 14.49
C ASP A 123 4.27 -1.11 14.15
N ARG A 124 3.64 -2.29 14.06
CA ARG A 124 4.28 -3.52 13.58
C ARG A 124 4.59 -3.48 12.09
N LEU A 125 3.67 -2.97 11.27
CA LEU A 125 3.81 -2.94 9.81
C LEU A 125 4.84 -1.91 9.33
N THR A 126 4.96 -0.78 10.02
CA THR A 126 5.85 0.31 9.59
C THR A 126 7.30 -0.13 9.39
N PRO A 127 7.99 -0.77 10.36
CA PRO A 127 9.37 -1.22 10.14
C PRO A 127 9.48 -2.31 9.05
N GLN A 128 8.49 -3.18 8.90
CA GLN A 128 8.49 -4.20 7.86
C GLN A 128 8.35 -3.59 6.45
N LEU A 129 7.54 -2.55 6.32
CA LEU A 129 7.41 -1.80 5.07
C LEU A 129 8.72 -1.07 4.74
N ILE A 130 9.39 -0.46 5.72
CA ILE A 130 10.69 0.19 5.50
C ILE A 130 11.74 -0.83 5.04
N GLU A 131 11.80 -2.00 5.67
CA GLU A 131 12.69 -3.08 5.23
C GLU A 131 12.37 -3.52 3.80
N ALA A 132 11.09 -3.70 3.46
CA ALA A 132 10.67 -4.07 2.12
C ALA A 132 10.97 -2.96 1.07
N LEU A 133 10.95 -1.67 1.46
CA LEU A 133 11.35 -0.56 0.57
C LEU A 133 12.83 -0.64 0.17
N ALA A 134 13.72 -1.17 1.03
CA ALA A 134 15.11 -1.41 0.66
C ALA A 134 15.22 -2.42 -0.50
N ASP A 135 14.42 -3.48 -0.48
CA ASP A 135 14.34 -4.43 -1.59
C ASP A 135 13.79 -3.77 -2.85
N MET A 136 12.70 -2.98 -2.75
CA MET A 136 12.12 -2.26 -3.90
C MET A 136 13.13 -1.29 -4.51
N GLN A 137 13.94 -0.63 -3.70
CA GLN A 137 15.00 0.26 -4.18
C GLN A 137 16.08 -0.49 -4.96
N ARG A 138 16.44 -1.71 -4.53
CA ARG A 138 17.40 -2.58 -5.21
C ARG A 138 16.84 -3.15 -6.53
N ILE A 139 15.56 -3.53 -6.53
CA ILE A 139 14.89 -4.20 -7.65
C ILE A 139 14.46 -3.21 -8.75
N ALA A 140 14.49 -1.92 -8.50
CA ALA A 140 13.90 -0.89 -9.37
C ALA A 140 14.34 -0.98 -10.85
N GLU A 141 15.58 -1.41 -11.11
CA GLU A 141 16.13 -1.51 -12.47
C GLU A 141 16.10 -2.94 -13.04
N VAL A 142 15.47 -3.89 -12.31
CA VAL A 142 15.35 -5.27 -12.77
C VAL A 142 14.31 -5.36 -13.88
N GLU A 143 14.72 -5.88 -15.04
CA GLU A 143 13.84 -6.01 -16.21
C GLU A 143 12.61 -6.87 -15.87
N GLY A 144 11.43 -6.36 -16.17
CA GLY A 144 10.16 -7.04 -15.90
C GLY A 144 9.58 -6.80 -14.51
N ALA A 145 10.32 -6.23 -13.55
CA ALA A 145 9.86 -6.01 -12.17
C ALA A 145 8.62 -5.12 -12.11
N GLY A 146 8.57 -4.02 -12.85
CA GLY A 146 7.41 -3.14 -12.89
C GLY A 146 6.15 -3.82 -13.42
N ARG A 147 6.28 -4.65 -14.45
CA ARG A 147 5.15 -5.42 -14.99
C ARG A 147 4.67 -6.48 -13.99
N TYR A 148 5.59 -7.15 -13.33
CA TYR A 148 5.29 -8.13 -12.29
C TYR A 148 4.56 -7.46 -11.12
N LEU A 149 5.04 -6.31 -10.66
CA LEU A 149 4.39 -5.50 -9.62
C LEU A 149 2.91 -5.22 -9.98
N GLU A 150 2.65 -4.71 -11.20
CA GLU A 150 1.28 -4.38 -11.64
C GLU A 150 0.36 -5.59 -11.65
N GLN A 151 0.82 -6.70 -12.19
CA GLN A 151 0.05 -7.93 -12.26
C GLN A 151 -0.27 -8.44 -10.85
N ARG A 152 0.74 -8.49 -9.98
CA ARG A 152 0.57 -9.03 -8.63
C ARG A 152 -0.20 -8.10 -7.70
N ALA A 153 -0.09 -6.79 -7.88
CA ALA A 153 -0.88 -5.83 -7.11
C ALA A 153 -2.38 -6.05 -7.28
N ALA A 154 -2.84 -6.32 -8.51
CA ALA A 154 -4.24 -6.61 -8.78
C ALA A 154 -4.73 -7.94 -8.16
N GLU A 155 -3.81 -8.89 -7.93
CA GLU A 155 -4.12 -10.19 -7.35
C GLU A 155 -4.03 -10.19 -5.82
N LEU A 156 -3.04 -9.48 -5.25
CA LEU A 156 -2.70 -9.54 -3.82
C LEU A 156 -3.35 -8.42 -2.99
N ILE A 157 -3.59 -7.24 -3.57
CA ILE A 157 -4.26 -6.15 -2.86
C ILE A 157 -5.71 -6.10 -3.33
N GLN A 158 -6.59 -6.59 -2.47
CA GLN A 158 -8.02 -6.64 -2.73
C GLN A 158 -8.73 -5.53 -1.97
N ASP A 159 -9.51 -4.74 -2.66
CA ASP A 159 -10.36 -3.72 -2.07
C ASP A 159 -11.75 -3.71 -2.72
N ASP A 160 -12.74 -3.24 -1.97
CA ASP A 160 -14.13 -3.14 -2.42
C ASP A 160 -14.41 -1.86 -3.25
N PHE A 161 -13.36 -1.15 -3.69
CA PHE A 161 -13.46 0.20 -4.27
C PHE A 161 -12.85 0.31 -5.67
N ASP A 162 -13.02 -0.70 -6.50
CA ASP A 162 -12.57 -0.74 -7.90
C ASP A 162 -11.04 -0.53 -8.06
N GLY A 163 -10.25 -0.82 -7.02
CA GLY A 163 -8.79 -0.76 -7.04
C GLY A 163 -8.20 0.65 -6.87
N GLU A 164 -9.00 1.71 -6.70
CA GLU A 164 -8.44 3.06 -6.53
C GLU A 164 -7.55 3.23 -5.29
N PRO A 165 -7.90 2.74 -4.07
CA PRO A 165 -6.99 2.82 -2.92
C PRO A 165 -5.69 2.03 -3.16
N ARG A 166 -5.75 0.85 -3.76
CA ARG A 166 -4.59 0.08 -4.19
C ARG A 166 -3.69 0.89 -5.12
N ASP A 167 -4.28 1.49 -6.16
CA ASP A 167 -3.53 2.23 -7.17
C ASP A 167 -2.81 3.45 -6.58
N VAL A 168 -3.42 4.11 -5.60
CA VAL A 168 -2.78 5.18 -4.83
C VAL A 168 -1.65 4.64 -3.95
N ALA A 169 -1.87 3.54 -3.25
CA ALA A 169 -0.88 2.96 -2.33
C ALA A 169 0.39 2.51 -3.05
N ILE A 170 0.28 1.94 -4.26
CA ILE A 170 1.44 1.45 -5.03
C ILE A 170 2.05 2.50 -5.99
N ALA A 171 1.46 3.70 -6.11
CA ALA A 171 1.95 4.71 -7.05
C ALA A 171 3.45 5.03 -6.90
N PRO A 172 4.04 5.18 -5.71
CA PRO A 172 5.47 5.43 -5.58
C PRO A 172 6.36 4.27 -6.04
N LEU A 173 5.86 3.03 -5.95
CA LEU A 173 6.55 1.85 -6.48
C LEU A 173 6.52 1.86 -8.02
N ARG A 174 5.36 2.20 -8.61
CA ARG A 174 5.22 2.37 -10.06
C ARG A 174 6.20 3.41 -10.60
N GLU A 175 6.28 4.56 -9.95
CA GLU A 175 7.22 5.63 -10.32
C GLU A 175 8.67 5.16 -10.22
N ARG A 176 8.99 4.35 -9.21
CA ARG A 176 10.33 3.81 -8.98
C ARG A 176 10.74 2.78 -10.02
N PHE A 177 9.79 1.97 -10.51
CA PHE A 177 10.00 0.94 -11.54
C PHE A 177 9.75 1.41 -12.96
N ALA A 178 9.39 2.68 -13.15
CA ALA A 178 9.26 3.26 -14.49
C ALA A 178 10.65 3.39 -15.16
N PRO A 179 10.77 3.03 -16.46
CA PRO A 179 12.03 3.12 -17.20
C PRO A 179 12.51 4.55 -17.42
#